data_0b8b0d859a5ec83c59e7e951d80bd648
#
_entry.id   0b8b0d859a5ec83c59e7e951d80bd648
#
_cell.length_a   1.000
_cell.length_b   1.000
_cell.length_c   1.000
_cell.angle_alpha   90.00
_cell.angle_beta   90.00
_cell.angle_gamma   90.00
#
_symmetry.space_group_name_H-M   'P 1'
#
loop_
_entity.id
_entity.type
_entity.pdbx_description
1 polymer ?
#
loop_
_entity_poly.entity_id
_entity_poly.type
_entity_poly.pdbx_seq_one_letter_code
_entity_poly.pdbx_strand_id
1 'polypeptide(L)'
;MRNWLAEHINDADAVILSVDQLLSGGLLAARETHISAEDIDALAAYLRGLHAAYPSVPLHAFYILPRAIPQDGINGWRERRALLSYARLLGRAGAGLPVDAEEMARLRAEIPDTDLQKYLAHFDESTALAAMLITLTEEGTLTRLVLGQDDGEEFSVGNLKKAELSALLTQKNIAPERAMIVHGADEIGLSMLTRMAVDGLRMRDETPPRISLRYARDDMADAVFPFMAVSNDVTAREKIAMLGGMLAADDTDHDLTLFITAGDGDADTLGSRAPSAAAIDQMLAAGKSVALVDLSRHFRAEETLLPILTEKNVPVNALTAYAGWNTASNAIGTALAEALLYHCAMRNAATAEERERAAAANLAFLTGRMAEDEFYLKETIDRVNDALRRAGYTNSADLDLTRNWHWANDLLMNDLSRRMRSCESTAAFRAPFEQNGMTLRVAHNNINAYCPWPRTFEIRLESVPVIERKAP
;
A
#
# COMPACT_ATOMS: atom_id res chain seq x y z
N MET A 1 -23.75 -1.79 2.65
CA MET A 1 -22.66 -2.48 3.38
C MET A 1 -23.15 -3.18 4.62
N ARG A 2 -23.77 -2.50 5.64
CA ARG A 2 -24.20 -3.15 6.90
C ARG A 2 -25.16 -4.32 6.70
N ASN A 3 -26.14 -4.21 5.78
CA ASN A 3 -27.07 -5.31 5.48
C ASN A 3 -26.33 -6.52 4.85
N TRP A 4 -25.43 -6.27 3.92
CA TRP A 4 -24.62 -7.31 3.30
C TRP A 4 -23.77 -8.06 4.34
N LEU A 5 -23.16 -7.31 5.27
CA LEU A 5 -22.38 -7.91 6.35
C LEU A 5 -23.25 -8.81 7.25
N ALA A 6 -24.44 -8.34 7.62
CA ALA A 6 -25.37 -9.13 8.44
C ALA A 6 -25.85 -10.43 7.76
N GLU A 7 -25.91 -10.44 6.43
CA GLU A 7 -26.32 -11.62 5.63
C GLU A 7 -25.19 -12.67 5.51
N HIS A 8 -23.91 -12.24 5.57
CA HIS A 8 -22.76 -13.11 5.25
C HIS A 8 -21.87 -13.46 6.44
N ILE A 9 -22.02 -12.77 7.57
CA ILE A 9 -21.13 -12.93 8.72
C ILE A 9 -21.19 -14.33 9.34
N ASN A 10 -22.32 -15.03 9.24
CA ASN A 10 -22.47 -16.38 9.76
C ASN A 10 -21.57 -17.41 9.09
N ASP A 11 -21.20 -17.17 7.82
CA ASP A 11 -20.40 -18.08 7.02
C ASP A 11 -18.91 -17.68 6.99
N ALA A 12 -18.54 -16.67 7.79
CA ALA A 12 -17.19 -16.14 7.83
C ALA A 12 -16.40 -16.66 9.03
N ASP A 13 -15.15 -17.07 8.81
CA ASP A 13 -14.20 -17.41 9.87
C ASP A 13 -13.70 -16.15 10.61
N ALA A 14 -13.70 -14.99 9.95
CA ALA A 14 -13.37 -13.68 10.50
C ALA A 14 -13.84 -12.57 9.56
N VAL A 15 -13.88 -11.34 10.05
CA VAL A 15 -14.27 -10.16 9.26
C VAL A 15 -13.18 -9.10 9.33
N ILE A 16 -12.81 -8.53 8.17
CA ILE A 16 -11.97 -7.34 8.07
C ILE A 16 -12.85 -6.17 7.64
N LEU A 17 -12.93 -5.14 8.46
CA LEU A 17 -13.78 -3.98 8.28
C LEU A 17 -12.97 -2.74 7.93
N SER A 18 -13.25 -2.11 6.79
CA SER A 18 -12.85 -0.74 6.54
C SER A 18 -13.84 0.20 7.22
N VAL A 19 -13.39 0.95 8.22
CA VAL A 19 -14.25 1.91 8.94
C VAL A 19 -14.64 3.06 8.01
N ASP A 20 -13.74 3.53 7.17
CA ASP A 20 -14.02 4.54 6.13
C ASP A 20 -15.15 4.11 5.20
N GLN A 21 -15.16 2.83 4.81
CA GLN A 21 -16.22 2.28 3.96
C GLN A 21 -17.55 2.18 4.69
N LEU A 22 -17.54 1.87 6.00
CA LEU A 22 -18.77 1.75 6.80
C LEU A 22 -19.43 3.09 7.07
N LEU A 23 -18.65 4.16 7.26
CA LEU A 23 -19.14 5.49 7.62
C LEU A 23 -19.37 6.37 6.40
N SER A 24 -18.39 6.44 5.51
CA SER A 24 -18.33 7.44 4.45
C SER A 24 -18.49 6.85 3.05
N GLY A 25 -18.51 5.52 2.92
CA GLY A 25 -18.59 4.84 1.62
C GLY A 25 -17.22 4.63 0.94
N GLY A 26 -16.11 4.99 1.57
CA GLY A 26 -14.75 4.77 1.11
C GLY A 26 -13.78 5.87 1.51
N LEU A 27 -12.48 5.64 1.30
CA LEU A 27 -11.41 6.53 1.70
C LEU A 27 -11.52 7.94 1.08
N LEU A 28 -11.83 8.05 -0.20
CA LEU A 28 -11.94 9.36 -0.86
C LEU A 28 -13.09 10.17 -0.30
N ALA A 29 -14.26 9.55 -0.07
CA ALA A 29 -15.40 10.20 0.54
C ALA A 29 -15.13 10.56 2.01
N ALA A 30 -14.41 9.71 2.75
CA ALA A 30 -14.04 9.97 4.14
C ALA A 30 -13.22 11.25 4.33
N ARG A 31 -12.41 11.61 3.32
CA ARG A 31 -11.61 12.85 3.34
C ARG A 31 -12.45 14.14 3.38
N GLU A 32 -13.72 14.08 2.98
CA GLU A 32 -14.63 15.23 2.91
C GLU A 32 -15.83 15.12 3.84
N THR A 33 -16.07 13.93 4.40
CA THR A 33 -17.21 13.67 5.28
C THR A 33 -16.93 14.22 6.67
N HIS A 34 -17.87 15.05 7.17
CA HIS A 34 -17.92 15.41 8.58
C HIS A 34 -18.42 14.22 9.39
N ILE A 35 -17.77 13.93 10.50
CA ILE A 35 -18.10 12.82 11.40
C ILE A 35 -18.56 13.42 12.75
N SER A 36 -19.84 13.36 13.02
CA SER A 36 -20.40 13.86 14.27
C SER A 36 -20.17 12.89 15.45
N ALA A 37 -20.33 13.36 16.67
CA ALA A 37 -20.29 12.52 17.86
C ALA A 37 -21.38 11.43 17.81
N GLU A 38 -22.54 11.76 17.27
CA GLU A 38 -23.67 10.83 17.08
C GLU A 38 -23.31 9.71 16.10
N ASP A 39 -22.56 10.02 15.02
CA ASP A 39 -22.09 9.00 14.07
C ASP A 39 -21.09 8.04 14.73
N ILE A 40 -20.19 8.57 15.57
CA ILE A 40 -19.22 7.78 16.34
C ILE A 40 -19.95 6.85 17.31
N ASP A 41 -20.92 7.36 18.07
CA ASP A 41 -21.71 6.58 19.02
C ASP A 41 -22.55 5.51 18.31
N ALA A 42 -23.17 5.85 17.19
CA ALA A 42 -23.93 4.92 16.37
C ALA A 42 -23.06 3.79 15.78
N LEU A 43 -21.85 4.10 15.36
CA LEU A 43 -20.88 3.09 14.91
C LEU A 43 -20.44 2.19 16.06
N ALA A 44 -20.12 2.76 17.22
CA ALA A 44 -19.74 1.99 18.41
C ALA A 44 -20.83 1.02 18.83
N ALA A 45 -22.09 1.49 18.89
CA ALA A 45 -23.24 0.65 19.19
C ALA A 45 -23.43 -0.47 18.16
N TYR A 46 -23.27 -0.17 16.87
CA TYR A 46 -23.35 -1.16 15.79
C TYR A 46 -22.28 -2.26 15.93
N LEU A 47 -21.02 -1.89 16.17
CA LEU A 47 -19.92 -2.86 16.28
C LEU A 47 -20.07 -3.73 17.54
N ARG A 48 -20.47 -3.16 18.68
CA ARG A 48 -20.80 -3.94 19.90
C ARG A 48 -21.97 -4.90 19.67
N GLY A 49 -23.01 -4.43 18.99
CA GLY A 49 -24.17 -5.25 18.63
C GLY A 49 -23.77 -6.41 17.70
N LEU A 50 -22.92 -6.13 16.73
CA LEU A 50 -22.40 -7.15 15.80
C LEU A 50 -21.59 -8.21 16.56
N HIS A 51 -20.65 -7.79 17.42
CA HIS A 51 -19.85 -8.71 18.23
C HIS A 51 -20.72 -9.54 19.20
N ALA A 52 -21.72 -8.93 19.83
CA ALA A 52 -22.64 -9.64 20.72
C ALA A 52 -23.50 -10.67 20.00
N ALA A 53 -23.90 -10.39 18.77
CA ALA A 53 -24.69 -11.32 17.94
C ALA A 53 -23.81 -12.47 17.39
N TYR A 54 -22.53 -12.22 17.13
CA TYR A 54 -21.59 -13.19 16.52
C TYR A 54 -20.27 -13.29 17.30
N PRO A 55 -20.29 -13.72 18.56
CA PRO A 55 -19.13 -13.64 19.46
C PRO A 55 -17.98 -14.60 19.06
N SER A 56 -18.25 -15.60 18.22
CA SER A 56 -17.24 -16.53 17.69
C SER A 56 -16.51 -16.01 16.46
N VAL A 57 -17.01 -14.94 15.81
CA VAL A 57 -16.42 -14.38 14.60
C VAL A 57 -15.53 -13.19 14.97
N PRO A 58 -14.21 -13.30 14.84
CA PRO A 58 -13.28 -12.19 15.13
C PRO A 58 -13.55 -10.99 14.23
N LEU A 59 -13.69 -9.81 14.83
CA LEU A 59 -13.82 -8.56 14.11
C LEU A 59 -12.47 -7.84 14.07
N HIS A 60 -11.88 -7.74 12.89
CA HIS A 60 -10.69 -6.94 12.62
C HIS A 60 -11.12 -5.65 11.93
N ALA A 61 -10.58 -4.52 12.33
CA ALA A 61 -10.90 -3.23 11.72
C ALA A 61 -9.65 -2.46 11.33
N PHE A 62 -9.76 -1.67 10.27
CA PHE A 62 -8.80 -0.62 9.98
C PHE A 62 -9.52 0.70 9.70
N TYR A 63 -8.83 1.78 10.05
CA TYR A 63 -9.27 3.14 9.82
C TYR A 63 -8.09 3.98 9.35
N ILE A 64 -8.30 4.84 8.35
CA ILE A 64 -7.25 5.65 7.77
C ILE A 64 -7.30 7.05 8.36
N LEU A 65 -6.23 7.44 9.06
CA LEU A 65 -6.06 8.78 9.61
C LEU A 65 -5.87 9.80 8.47
N PRO A 66 -6.37 11.04 8.63
CA PRO A 66 -6.32 12.05 7.59
C PRO A 66 -4.90 12.36 7.09
N ARG A 67 -4.76 12.56 5.79
CA ARG A 67 -3.53 13.04 5.17
C ARG A 67 -3.24 14.51 5.51
N ALA A 68 -1.95 14.88 5.47
CA ALA A 68 -1.53 16.26 5.75
C ALA A 68 -1.98 17.25 4.67
N ILE A 69 -2.12 16.78 3.41
CA ILE A 69 -2.51 17.61 2.27
C ILE A 69 -3.99 17.99 2.39
N PRO A 70 -4.32 19.30 2.36
CA PRO A 70 -5.71 19.76 2.40
C PRO A 70 -6.53 19.23 1.22
N GLN A 71 -7.80 18.99 1.48
CA GLN A 71 -8.73 18.38 0.53
C GLN A 71 -9.13 19.32 -0.61
N ASP A 72 -9.70 18.74 -1.67
CA ASP A 72 -10.21 19.47 -2.83
C ASP A 72 -11.43 20.36 -2.50
N GLY A 73 -12.15 20.05 -1.43
CA GLY A 73 -13.24 20.88 -0.90
C GLY A 73 -12.79 22.23 -0.28
N ILE A 74 -11.49 22.48 -0.15
CA ILE A 74 -10.94 23.79 0.21
C ILE A 74 -10.71 24.58 -1.08
N ASN A 75 -11.43 25.66 -1.22
CA ASN A 75 -11.42 26.47 -2.44
C ASN A 75 -10.07 27.17 -2.66
N GLY A 76 -9.58 27.06 -3.88
CA GLY A 76 -8.39 27.78 -4.34
C GLY A 76 -7.07 27.06 -4.08
N TRP A 77 -6.22 27.04 -5.12
CA TRP A 77 -4.89 26.41 -5.02
C TRP A 77 -3.92 27.18 -4.10
N ARG A 78 -4.07 28.50 -4.04
CA ARG A 78 -3.24 29.38 -3.20
C ARG A 78 -3.53 29.14 -1.72
N GLU A 79 -4.80 29.09 -1.38
CA GLU A 79 -5.30 28.84 -0.03
C GLU A 79 -4.88 27.45 0.47
N ARG A 80 -4.98 26.44 -0.36
CA ARG A 80 -4.48 25.07 -0.03
C ARG A 80 -3.00 25.05 0.24
N ARG A 81 -2.18 25.77 -0.55
CA ARG A 81 -0.73 25.86 -0.30
C ARG A 81 -0.41 26.59 0.99
N ALA A 82 -1.07 27.70 1.25
CA ALA A 82 -0.89 28.47 2.49
C ALA A 82 -1.28 27.62 3.71
N LEU A 83 -2.41 26.90 3.62
CA LEU A 83 -2.89 26.01 4.67
C LEU A 83 -1.91 24.87 4.96
N LEU A 84 -1.38 24.20 3.93
CA LEU A 84 -0.40 23.14 4.11
C LEU A 84 0.89 23.68 4.76
N SER A 85 1.39 24.84 4.29
CA SER A 85 2.58 25.46 4.86
C SER A 85 2.35 25.89 6.31
N TYR A 86 1.17 26.43 6.62
CA TYR A 86 0.78 26.78 7.98
C TYR A 86 0.65 25.54 8.87
N ALA A 87 0.04 24.45 8.39
CA ALA A 87 -0.09 23.19 9.11
C ALA A 87 1.27 22.57 9.47
N ARG A 88 2.29 22.72 8.60
CA ARG A 88 3.68 22.33 8.90
C ARG A 88 4.27 23.13 10.06
N LEU A 89 4.04 24.43 10.09
CA LEU A 89 4.48 25.28 11.21
C LEU A 89 3.74 24.94 12.51
N LEU A 90 2.44 24.65 12.43
CA LEU A 90 1.67 24.14 13.58
C LEU A 90 2.25 22.82 14.12
N GLY A 91 2.58 21.89 13.23
CA GLY A 91 3.21 20.63 13.60
C GLY A 91 4.56 20.82 14.27
N ARG A 92 5.41 21.70 13.74
CA ARG A 92 6.70 22.05 14.36
C ARG A 92 6.53 22.70 15.72
N ALA A 93 5.64 23.68 15.85
CA ALA A 93 5.36 24.34 17.12
C ALA A 93 4.81 23.36 18.16
N GLY A 94 3.89 22.47 17.76
CA GLY A 94 3.37 21.43 18.63
C GLY A 94 4.42 20.40 19.09
N ALA A 95 5.45 20.17 18.27
CA ALA A 95 6.62 19.37 18.62
C ALA A 95 7.67 20.15 19.48
N GLY A 96 7.39 21.38 19.87
CA GLY A 96 8.31 22.23 20.66
C GLY A 96 9.51 22.77 19.88
N LEU A 97 9.46 22.74 18.56
CA LEU A 97 10.52 23.24 17.69
C LEU A 97 10.34 24.75 17.39
N PRO A 98 11.43 25.48 17.16
CA PRO A 98 11.35 26.88 16.74
C PRO A 98 10.59 27.02 15.43
N VAL A 99 9.71 28.05 15.37
CA VAL A 99 8.97 28.43 14.16
C VAL A 99 9.15 29.93 13.90
N ASP A 100 9.09 30.31 12.64
CA ASP A 100 9.07 31.72 12.24
C ASP A 100 7.66 32.27 12.48
N ALA A 101 7.53 33.13 13.50
CA ALA A 101 6.26 33.72 13.91
C ALA A 101 5.71 34.71 12.87
N GLU A 102 6.57 35.40 12.12
CA GLU A 102 6.15 36.35 11.08
C GLU A 102 5.61 35.58 9.87
N GLU A 103 6.31 34.53 9.45
CA GLU A 103 5.84 33.65 8.38
C GLU A 103 4.54 32.95 8.77
N MET A 104 4.42 32.48 10.00
CA MET A 104 3.20 31.86 10.51
C MET A 104 2.01 32.84 10.48
N ALA A 105 2.22 34.07 10.91
CA ALA A 105 1.19 35.12 10.86
C ALA A 105 0.81 35.51 9.41
N ARG A 106 1.80 35.59 8.52
CA ARG A 106 1.58 35.85 7.09
C ARG A 106 0.73 34.77 6.45
N LEU A 107 1.09 33.52 6.61
CA LEU A 107 0.34 32.38 6.07
C LEU A 107 -1.08 32.33 6.65
N ARG A 108 -1.20 32.57 7.97
CA ARG A 108 -2.50 32.59 8.63
C ARG A 108 -3.45 33.64 8.04
N ALA A 109 -2.93 34.82 7.67
CA ALA A 109 -3.71 35.88 7.05
C ALA A 109 -4.20 35.54 5.62
N GLU A 110 -3.54 34.60 4.95
CA GLU A 110 -3.93 34.13 3.60
C GLU A 110 -5.01 33.04 3.64
N ILE A 111 -5.29 32.45 4.83
CA ILE A 111 -6.20 31.30 4.98
C ILE A 111 -7.53 31.80 5.54
N PRO A 112 -8.66 31.56 4.85
CA PRO A 112 -9.99 31.83 5.40
C PRO A 112 -10.22 31.07 6.71
N ASP A 113 -10.84 31.71 7.69
CA ASP A 113 -11.12 31.09 8.99
C ASP A 113 -11.95 29.80 8.85
N THR A 114 -12.91 29.78 7.95
CA THR A 114 -13.75 28.62 7.67
C THR A 114 -12.94 27.42 7.17
N ASP A 115 -11.94 27.66 6.31
CA ASP A 115 -11.12 26.60 5.73
C ASP A 115 -10.15 26.03 6.76
N LEU A 116 -9.55 26.89 7.59
CA LEU A 116 -8.70 26.45 8.70
C LEU A 116 -9.51 25.65 9.72
N GLN A 117 -10.68 26.13 10.12
CA GLN A 117 -11.56 25.43 11.05
C GLN A 117 -11.98 24.07 10.50
N LYS A 118 -12.40 23.99 9.23
CA LYS A 118 -12.78 22.75 8.57
C LYS A 118 -11.61 21.76 8.56
N TYR A 119 -10.41 22.22 8.25
CA TYR A 119 -9.20 21.40 8.21
C TYR A 119 -8.85 20.82 9.59
N LEU A 120 -8.82 21.65 10.62
CA LEU A 120 -8.48 21.21 11.99
C LEU A 120 -9.57 20.32 12.58
N ALA A 121 -10.85 20.66 12.36
CA ALA A 121 -11.98 19.85 12.83
C ALA A 121 -11.92 18.42 12.27
N HIS A 122 -11.54 18.26 10.99
CA HIS A 122 -11.40 16.94 10.39
C HIS A 122 -10.36 16.05 11.11
N PHE A 123 -9.25 16.62 11.59
CA PHE A 123 -8.29 15.88 12.42
C PHE A 123 -8.85 15.56 13.81
N ASP A 124 -9.57 16.48 14.42
CA ASP A 124 -10.16 16.28 15.75
C ASP A 124 -11.25 15.19 15.71
N GLU A 125 -12.14 15.22 14.72
CA GLU A 125 -13.19 14.22 14.49
C GLU A 125 -12.59 12.84 14.23
N SER A 126 -11.58 12.78 13.36
CA SER A 126 -10.86 11.54 13.07
C SER A 126 -10.15 10.98 14.31
N THR A 127 -9.56 11.85 15.13
CA THR A 127 -8.91 11.44 16.38
C THR A 127 -9.95 10.90 17.38
N ALA A 128 -11.12 11.52 17.50
CA ALA A 128 -12.20 11.04 18.35
C ALA A 128 -12.72 9.67 17.89
N LEU A 129 -12.91 9.48 16.58
CA LEU A 129 -13.29 8.20 16.01
C LEU A 129 -12.22 7.12 16.29
N ALA A 130 -10.95 7.42 16.06
CA ALA A 130 -9.86 6.48 16.33
C ALA A 130 -9.78 6.12 17.82
N ALA A 131 -9.97 7.07 18.72
CA ALA A 131 -9.98 6.83 20.17
C ALA A 131 -11.15 5.91 20.58
N MET A 132 -12.32 6.06 19.96
CA MET A 132 -13.46 5.15 20.16
C MET A 132 -13.12 3.73 19.68
N LEU A 133 -12.49 3.58 18.50
CA LEU A 133 -12.06 2.26 17.99
C LEU A 133 -11.00 1.60 18.89
N ILE A 134 -10.07 2.37 19.44
CA ILE A 134 -9.11 1.90 20.46
C ILE A 134 -9.86 1.39 21.69
N THR A 135 -10.90 2.09 22.14
CA THR A 135 -11.72 1.64 23.28
C THR A 135 -12.46 0.33 22.97
N LEU A 136 -13.03 0.18 21.77
CA LEU A 136 -13.64 -1.09 21.35
C LEU A 136 -12.63 -2.24 21.30
N THR A 137 -11.35 -1.94 20.98
CA THR A 137 -10.30 -2.95 21.01
C THR A 137 -9.92 -3.33 22.44
N GLU A 138 -9.85 -2.35 23.37
CA GLU A 138 -9.63 -2.62 24.80
C GLU A 138 -10.73 -3.52 25.38
N GLU A 139 -12.00 -3.22 25.09
CA GLU A 139 -13.18 -3.98 25.52
C GLU A 139 -13.24 -5.40 24.93
N GLY A 140 -12.50 -5.68 23.85
CA GLY A 140 -12.54 -6.97 23.14
C GLY A 140 -13.61 -7.04 22.05
N THR A 141 -14.37 -5.97 21.79
CA THR A 141 -15.32 -5.89 20.66
C THR A 141 -14.59 -6.02 19.33
N LEU A 142 -13.43 -5.36 19.18
CA LEU A 142 -12.51 -5.56 18.07
C LEU A 142 -11.37 -6.48 18.49
N THR A 143 -11.14 -7.52 17.73
CA THR A 143 -10.01 -8.44 17.93
C THR A 143 -8.70 -7.77 17.59
N ARG A 144 -8.69 -6.99 16.50
CA ARG A 144 -7.52 -6.22 16.04
C ARG A 144 -7.95 -4.91 15.38
N LEU A 145 -7.17 -3.87 15.63
CA LEU A 145 -7.32 -2.55 15.02
C LEU A 145 -5.99 -2.12 14.38
N VAL A 146 -6.07 -1.64 13.13
CA VAL A 146 -4.94 -0.96 12.47
C VAL A 146 -5.38 0.45 12.11
N LEU A 147 -4.65 1.44 12.62
CA LEU A 147 -4.79 2.83 12.22
C LEU A 147 -3.71 3.16 11.20
N GLY A 148 -4.14 3.35 9.94
CA GLY A 148 -3.24 3.71 8.85
C GLY A 148 -3.03 5.21 8.79
N GLN A 149 -1.79 5.69 8.71
CA GLN A 149 -1.51 7.09 8.44
C GLN A 149 -1.38 7.28 6.93
N ASP A 150 -2.36 7.96 6.34
CA ASP A 150 -2.33 8.39 4.92
C ASP A 150 -1.17 9.39 4.70
N ASP A 151 -0.98 9.86 3.47
CA ASP A 151 0.10 10.78 3.08
C ASP A 151 0.52 11.72 4.20
N GLY A 152 1.71 11.47 4.75
CA GLY A 152 2.22 12.14 5.94
C GLY A 152 3.38 13.05 5.63
N GLU A 153 3.70 13.89 6.61
CA GLU A 153 4.90 14.70 6.65
C GLU A 153 5.43 14.68 8.08
N GLU A 154 6.74 14.77 8.24
CA GLU A 154 7.39 14.73 9.56
C GLU A 154 6.77 15.74 10.54
N PHE A 155 6.55 16.97 10.06
CA PHE A 155 5.93 18.05 10.85
C PHE A 155 4.55 18.37 10.27
N SER A 156 3.53 17.75 10.82
CA SER A 156 2.14 17.98 10.42
C SER A 156 1.20 17.87 11.62
N VAL A 157 0.00 18.41 11.47
CA VAL A 157 -1.09 18.23 12.46
C VAL A 157 -1.40 16.74 12.66
N GLY A 158 -1.36 15.96 11.57
CA GLY A 158 -1.58 14.51 11.63
C GLY A 158 -0.59 13.78 12.54
N ASN A 159 0.70 14.20 12.57
CA ASN A 159 1.68 13.59 13.47
C ASN A 159 1.44 13.95 14.94
N LEU A 160 0.94 15.16 15.24
CA LEU A 160 0.52 15.49 16.62
C LEU A 160 -0.62 14.59 17.06
N LYS A 161 -1.62 14.38 16.22
CA LYS A 161 -2.76 13.50 16.50
C LYS A 161 -2.36 12.03 16.61
N LYS A 162 -1.42 11.57 15.76
CA LYS A 162 -0.81 10.25 15.90
C LYS A 162 -0.12 10.07 17.25
N ALA A 163 0.60 11.09 17.73
CA ALA A 163 1.24 11.03 19.07
C ALA A 163 0.21 10.93 20.19
N GLU A 164 -0.92 11.68 20.11
CA GLU A 164 -2.03 11.58 21.06
C GLU A 164 -2.60 10.16 21.09
N LEU A 165 -2.86 9.55 19.91
CA LEU A 165 -3.39 8.18 19.80
C LEU A 165 -2.38 7.13 20.28
N SER A 166 -1.09 7.32 20.02
CA SER A 166 -0.03 6.43 20.50
C SER A 166 0.06 6.45 22.04
N ALA A 167 -0.07 7.66 22.64
CA ALA A 167 -0.14 7.79 24.08
C ALA A 167 -1.36 7.09 24.67
N LEU A 168 -2.52 7.18 24.01
CA LEU A 168 -3.76 6.49 24.40
C LEU A 168 -3.59 4.96 24.37
N LEU A 169 -3.00 4.40 23.31
CA LEU A 169 -2.69 2.95 23.21
C LEU A 169 -1.81 2.50 24.38
N THR A 170 -0.77 3.29 24.72
CA THR A 170 0.13 3.03 25.84
C THR A 170 -0.61 3.11 27.17
N GLN A 171 -1.41 4.16 27.38
CA GLN A 171 -2.19 4.36 28.60
C GLN A 171 -3.15 3.20 28.86
N LYS A 172 -3.79 2.69 27.80
CA LYS A 172 -4.72 1.55 27.87
C LYS A 172 -4.01 0.20 27.89
N ASN A 173 -2.69 0.17 27.84
CA ASN A 173 -1.85 -1.04 27.83
C ASN A 173 -2.29 -2.05 26.77
N ILE A 174 -2.62 -1.56 25.56
CA ILE A 174 -3.02 -2.41 24.44
C ILE A 174 -1.76 -2.90 23.71
N ALA A 175 -1.62 -4.22 23.63
CA ALA A 175 -0.49 -4.83 22.95
C ALA A 175 -0.48 -4.50 21.43
N PRO A 176 0.70 -4.28 20.81
CA PRO A 176 0.81 -3.96 19.38
C PRO A 176 0.14 -4.99 18.45
N GLU A 177 0.07 -6.24 18.87
CA GLU A 177 -0.64 -7.31 18.14
C GLU A 177 -2.14 -7.09 18.07
N ARG A 178 -2.70 -6.32 19.03
CA ARG A 178 -4.13 -6.01 19.09
C ARG A 178 -4.46 -4.66 18.47
N ALA A 179 -3.64 -3.65 18.68
CA ALA A 179 -3.82 -2.36 18.01
C ALA A 179 -2.48 -1.70 17.71
N MET A 180 -2.35 -1.14 16.52
CA MET A 180 -1.14 -0.42 16.10
C MET A 180 -1.47 0.73 15.15
N ILE A 181 -0.58 1.71 15.11
CA ILE A 181 -0.60 2.78 14.12
C ILE A 181 0.57 2.53 13.16
N VAL A 182 0.29 2.55 11.87
CA VAL A 182 1.31 2.29 10.82
C VAL A 182 1.21 3.35 9.73
N HIS A 183 2.31 3.59 9.01
CA HIS A 183 2.28 4.40 7.80
C HIS A 183 1.63 3.63 6.65
N GLY A 184 0.89 4.34 5.80
CA GLY A 184 0.19 3.80 4.63
C GLY A 184 -1.32 3.72 4.79
N ALA A 185 -1.99 3.47 3.68
CA ALA A 185 -3.45 3.45 3.60
C ALA A 185 -3.97 2.31 2.74
N ASP A 186 -3.58 2.27 1.46
CA ASP A 186 -4.27 1.47 0.45
C ASP A 186 -4.03 -0.04 0.60
N GLU A 187 -2.86 -0.44 1.11
CA GLU A 187 -2.45 -1.83 1.27
C GLU A 187 -2.89 -2.46 2.62
N ILE A 188 -3.50 -1.69 3.53
CA ILE A 188 -3.76 -2.16 4.90
C ILE A 188 -4.74 -3.33 4.94
N GLY A 189 -5.78 -3.32 4.10
CA GLY A 189 -6.72 -4.43 4.02
C GLY A 189 -6.03 -5.73 3.60
N LEU A 190 -5.15 -5.68 2.59
CA LEU A 190 -4.33 -6.81 2.15
C LEU A 190 -3.36 -7.25 3.24
N SER A 191 -2.73 -6.31 3.92
CA SER A 191 -1.81 -6.59 5.03
C SER A 191 -2.51 -7.29 6.21
N MET A 192 -3.74 -6.90 6.53
CA MET A 192 -4.53 -7.57 7.57
C MET A 192 -4.90 -9.00 7.18
N LEU A 193 -5.27 -9.24 5.92
CA LEU A 193 -5.51 -10.58 5.40
C LEU A 193 -4.24 -11.45 5.51
N THR A 194 -3.10 -10.90 5.12
CA THR A 194 -1.80 -11.55 5.24
C THR A 194 -1.47 -11.89 6.69
N ARG A 195 -1.71 -10.95 7.60
CA ARG A 195 -1.52 -11.17 9.04
C ARG A 195 -2.35 -12.35 9.54
N MET A 196 -3.59 -12.49 9.12
CA MET A 196 -4.42 -13.64 9.49
C MET A 196 -3.82 -14.95 8.98
N ALA A 197 -3.28 -14.98 7.76
CA ALA A 197 -2.60 -16.15 7.22
C ALA A 197 -1.35 -16.52 8.04
N VAL A 198 -0.54 -15.53 8.44
CA VAL A 198 0.64 -15.74 9.29
C VAL A 198 0.26 -16.19 10.70
N ASP A 199 -0.81 -15.61 11.28
CA ASP A 199 -1.33 -16.07 12.58
C ASP A 199 -1.80 -17.53 12.50
N GLY A 200 -2.35 -17.98 11.37
CA GLY A 200 -2.69 -19.38 11.11
C GLY A 200 -1.50 -20.33 11.17
N LEU A 201 -0.28 -19.91 10.79
CA LEU A 201 0.95 -20.68 11.00
C LEU A 201 1.26 -20.80 12.49
N ARG A 202 1.18 -19.70 13.25
CA ARG A 202 1.43 -19.69 14.70
C ARG A 202 0.49 -20.60 15.48
N MET A 203 -0.78 -20.68 15.06
CA MET A 203 -1.75 -21.60 15.68
C MET A 203 -1.38 -23.07 15.54
N ARG A 204 -0.48 -23.40 14.62
CA ARG A 204 0.08 -24.74 14.41
C ARG A 204 1.49 -24.92 14.99
N ASP A 205 1.88 -24.01 15.91
CA ASP A 205 3.23 -23.96 16.51
C ASP A 205 4.37 -23.80 15.50
N GLU A 206 4.06 -23.23 14.31
CA GLU A 206 5.07 -22.92 13.32
C GLU A 206 5.72 -21.55 13.58
N THR A 207 7.00 -21.43 13.27
CA THR A 207 7.73 -20.17 13.41
C THR A 207 7.22 -19.13 12.41
N PRO A 208 7.04 -17.87 12.84
CA PRO A 208 6.74 -16.78 11.91
C PRO A 208 7.83 -16.62 10.84
N PRO A 209 7.45 -16.19 9.62
CA PRO A 209 8.42 -15.96 8.54
C PRO A 209 9.50 -14.96 8.96
N ARG A 210 10.77 -15.30 8.67
CA ARG A 210 11.92 -14.44 8.93
C ARG A 210 12.30 -13.68 7.66
N ILE A 211 12.41 -12.36 7.77
CA ILE A 211 12.62 -11.45 6.66
C ILE A 211 13.98 -10.78 6.80
N SER A 212 14.86 -10.94 5.82
CA SER A 212 16.08 -10.14 5.65
C SER A 212 15.74 -8.84 4.92
N LEU A 213 16.14 -7.70 5.47
CA LEU A 213 16.02 -6.39 4.82
C LEU A 213 17.30 -6.08 4.07
N ARG A 214 17.18 -5.77 2.78
CA ARG A 214 18.28 -5.30 1.95
C ARG A 214 17.92 -4.04 1.20
N TYR A 215 18.87 -3.14 1.14
CA TYR A 215 18.76 -1.87 0.44
C TYR A 215 19.75 -1.84 -0.72
N ALA A 216 19.35 -1.25 -1.84
CA ALA A 216 20.20 -1.09 -3.01
C ALA A 216 21.46 -0.28 -2.71
N ARG A 217 21.37 0.66 -1.76
CA ARG A 217 22.45 1.52 -1.26
C ARG A 217 22.25 1.76 0.23
N ASP A 218 23.32 2.04 0.96
CA ASP A 218 23.28 2.25 2.42
C ASP A 218 22.39 3.44 2.82
N ASP A 219 22.36 4.51 2.02
CA ASP A 219 21.55 5.71 2.26
C ASP A 219 20.04 5.48 2.08
N MET A 220 19.64 4.41 1.44
CA MET A 220 18.23 4.07 1.19
C MET A 220 17.47 3.71 2.47
N ALA A 221 18.14 3.16 3.47
CA ALA A 221 17.51 2.83 4.75
C ALA A 221 16.96 4.09 5.45
N ASP A 222 17.77 5.15 5.48
CA ASP A 222 17.44 6.42 6.14
C ASP A 222 16.67 7.39 5.23
N ALA A 223 16.50 7.06 3.94
CA ALA A 223 15.80 7.91 3.00
C ALA A 223 14.30 8.04 3.35
N VAL A 224 13.82 9.28 3.36
CA VAL A 224 12.39 9.61 3.48
C VAL A 224 11.87 9.96 2.09
N PHE A 225 10.92 9.17 1.60
CA PHE A 225 10.33 9.36 0.28
C PHE A 225 9.19 10.39 0.32
N PRO A 226 8.76 10.93 -0.85
CA PRO A 226 7.61 11.83 -0.90
C PRO A 226 6.39 11.22 -0.21
N PHE A 227 5.63 12.06 0.50
CA PHE A 227 4.43 11.70 1.25
C PHE A 227 4.66 10.75 2.45
N MET A 228 5.92 10.54 2.84
CA MET A 228 6.27 9.76 4.02
C MET A 228 6.71 10.66 5.17
N ALA A 229 6.35 10.28 6.40
CA ALA A 229 6.78 10.97 7.62
C ALA A 229 8.02 10.34 8.26
N VAL A 230 8.42 9.17 7.79
CA VAL A 230 9.53 8.37 8.33
C VAL A 230 10.34 7.72 7.22
N SER A 231 11.51 7.18 7.57
CA SER A 231 12.42 6.52 6.62
C SER A 231 11.88 5.17 6.12
N ASN A 232 12.50 4.68 5.05
CA ASN A 232 12.19 3.36 4.49
C ASN A 232 12.42 2.23 5.50
N ASP A 233 13.47 2.30 6.33
CA ASP A 233 13.78 1.26 7.34
C ASP A 233 12.70 1.22 8.42
N VAL A 234 12.29 2.38 8.94
CA VAL A 234 11.19 2.46 9.91
C VAL A 234 9.90 1.88 9.31
N THR A 235 9.56 2.28 8.09
CA THR A 235 8.37 1.78 7.40
C THR A 235 8.44 0.26 7.19
N ALA A 236 9.58 -0.27 6.73
CA ALA A 236 9.73 -1.70 6.49
C ALA A 236 9.57 -2.52 7.77
N ARG A 237 10.16 -2.06 8.88
CA ARG A 237 10.03 -2.71 10.20
C ARG A 237 8.59 -2.66 10.73
N GLU A 238 7.91 -1.53 10.58
CA GLU A 238 6.49 -1.43 10.92
C GLU A 238 5.63 -2.43 10.13
N LYS A 239 5.86 -2.55 8.81
CA LYS A 239 5.13 -3.49 7.96
C LYS A 239 5.43 -4.94 8.31
N ILE A 240 6.70 -5.30 8.57
CA ILE A 240 7.07 -6.65 9.00
C ILE A 240 6.33 -7.01 10.30
N ALA A 241 6.32 -6.11 11.28
CA ALA A 241 5.61 -6.32 12.55
C ALA A 241 4.09 -6.43 12.35
N MET A 242 3.51 -5.54 11.52
CA MET A 242 2.08 -5.55 11.18
C MET A 242 1.66 -6.89 10.57
N LEU A 243 2.44 -7.40 9.63
CA LEU A 243 2.17 -8.66 8.94
C LEU A 243 2.50 -9.90 9.78
N GLY A 244 3.08 -9.73 10.97
CA GLY A 244 3.42 -10.82 11.88
C GLY A 244 4.71 -11.55 11.54
N GLY A 245 5.52 -11.02 10.63
CA GLY A 245 6.86 -11.52 10.36
C GLY A 245 7.87 -11.17 11.45
N MET A 246 9.07 -11.69 11.31
CA MET A 246 10.21 -11.40 12.18
C MET A 246 11.39 -10.92 11.33
N LEU A 247 12.12 -9.93 11.81
CA LEU A 247 13.40 -9.59 11.20
C LEU A 247 14.39 -10.75 11.42
N ALA A 248 15.08 -11.15 10.35
CA ALA A 248 16.18 -12.08 10.44
C ALA A 248 17.36 -11.46 11.20
N ALA A 249 18.02 -12.25 12.02
CA ALA A 249 19.18 -11.79 12.77
C ALA A 249 20.41 -11.61 11.86
N ASP A 250 20.47 -12.37 10.78
CA ASP A 250 21.51 -12.34 9.76
C ASP A 250 20.95 -12.76 8.38
N ASP A 251 21.79 -12.63 7.36
CA ASP A 251 21.44 -12.94 5.96
C ASP A 251 21.48 -14.44 5.63
N THR A 252 21.85 -15.30 6.56
CA THR A 252 22.06 -16.72 6.28
C THR A 252 20.82 -17.56 6.56
N ASP A 253 20.03 -17.15 7.55
CA ASP A 253 18.85 -17.89 8.03
C ASP A 253 17.58 -17.03 7.97
N HIS A 254 16.99 -16.93 6.76
CA HIS A 254 15.74 -16.22 6.52
C HIS A 254 14.90 -16.93 5.45
N ASP A 255 13.59 -16.67 5.51
CA ASP A 255 12.60 -17.25 4.60
C ASP A 255 12.38 -16.37 3.36
N LEU A 256 12.59 -15.06 3.50
CA LEU A 256 12.32 -14.04 2.47
C LEU A 256 13.35 -12.90 2.56
N THR A 257 13.84 -12.43 1.43
CA THR A 257 14.56 -11.16 1.31
C THR A 257 13.61 -10.08 0.80
N LEU A 258 13.43 -8.99 1.56
CA LEU A 258 12.81 -7.77 1.10
C LEU A 258 13.90 -6.85 0.57
N PHE A 259 13.96 -6.67 -0.74
CA PHE A 259 14.95 -5.84 -1.41
C PHE A 259 14.31 -4.51 -1.82
N ILE A 260 14.80 -3.40 -1.24
CA ILE A 260 14.27 -2.06 -1.48
C ILE A 260 15.25 -1.26 -2.35
N THR A 261 14.77 -0.79 -3.49
CA THR A 261 15.53 0.03 -4.44
C THR A 261 14.76 1.27 -4.85
N ALA A 262 15.48 2.30 -5.25
CA ALA A 262 14.94 3.48 -5.93
C ALA A 262 16.04 4.17 -6.73
N GLY A 263 15.66 4.76 -7.86
CA GLY A 263 16.48 5.70 -8.58
C GLY A 263 16.22 7.15 -8.15
N ASP A 264 17.17 8.02 -8.40
CA ASP A 264 17.14 9.45 -8.07
C ASP A 264 16.99 10.37 -9.30
N GLY A 265 16.42 9.86 -10.39
CA GLY A 265 16.22 10.63 -11.60
C GLY A 265 17.52 10.87 -12.39
N ASP A 266 17.76 12.11 -12.80
CA ASP A 266 18.88 12.45 -13.72
C ASP A 266 20.27 12.13 -13.18
N ALA A 267 20.43 12.02 -11.85
CA ALA A 267 21.69 11.65 -11.22
C ALA A 267 21.94 10.14 -11.21
N ASP A 268 20.91 9.33 -11.53
CA ASP A 268 20.97 7.88 -11.47
C ASP A 268 21.12 7.30 -12.88
N THR A 269 22.30 6.77 -13.15
CA THR A 269 22.60 6.11 -14.42
C THR A 269 22.26 4.62 -14.35
N LEU A 270 22.01 3.99 -15.51
CA LEU A 270 21.90 2.53 -15.65
C LEU A 270 23.04 1.79 -14.92
N GLY A 271 24.26 2.38 -14.89
CA GLY A 271 25.41 1.83 -14.21
C GLY A 271 25.29 1.80 -12.68
N SER A 272 24.59 2.76 -12.07
CA SER A 272 24.44 2.83 -10.60
C SER A 272 23.50 1.75 -10.04
N ARG A 273 22.55 1.27 -10.86
CA ARG A 273 21.56 0.23 -10.48
C ARG A 273 21.95 -1.18 -10.94
N ALA A 274 22.92 -1.32 -11.83
CA ALA A 274 23.40 -2.63 -12.30
C ALA A 274 23.87 -3.56 -11.17
N PRO A 275 24.53 -3.10 -10.09
CA PRO A 275 24.87 -3.94 -8.95
C PRO A 275 23.66 -4.54 -8.25
N SER A 276 22.55 -3.80 -8.13
CA SER A 276 21.30 -4.29 -7.55
C SER A 276 20.67 -5.40 -8.39
N ALA A 277 20.68 -5.22 -9.72
CA ALA A 277 20.20 -6.26 -10.63
C ALA A 277 21.06 -7.54 -10.52
N ALA A 278 22.38 -7.41 -10.44
CA ALA A 278 23.28 -8.55 -10.26
C ALA A 278 23.08 -9.26 -8.89
N ALA A 279 22.84 -8.49 -7.83
CA ALA A 279 22.54 -9.05 -6.51
C ALA A 279 21.23 -9.85 -6.51
N ILE A 280 20.18 -9.33 -7.15
CA ILE A 280 18.90 -10.04 -7.29
C ILE A 280 19.09 -11.32 -8.11
N ASP A 281 19.80 -11.25 -9.25
CA ASP A 281 20.07 -12.42 -10.09
C ASP A 281 20.80 -13.53 -9.30
N GLN A 282 21.80 -13.18 -8.51
CA GLN A 282 22.52 -14.10 -7.63
C GLN A 282 21.61 -14.74 -6.58
N MET A 283 20.73 -13.95 -5.95
CA MET A 283 19.78 -14.47 -4.97
C MET A 283 18.77 -15.43 -5.61
N LEU A 284 18.23 -15.08 -6.76
CA LEU A 284 17.30 -15.94 -7.51
C LEU A 284 17.97 -17.24 -7.97
N ALA A 285 19.22 -17.15 -8.50
CA ALA A 285 20.01 -18.32 -8.88
C ALA A 285 20.35 -19.23 -7.69
N ALA A 286 20.44 -18.67 -6.48
CA ALA A 286 20.63 -19.42 -5.24
C ALA A 286 19.30 -19.97 -4.66
N GLY A 287 18.18 -19.83 -5.36
CA GLY A 287 16.86 -20.31 -4.94
C GLY A 287 16.25 -19.52 -3.77
N LYS A 288 16.71 -18.29 -3.53
CA LYS A 288 16.17 -17.42 -2.48
C LYS A 288 14.86 -16.78 -2.92
N SER A 289 13.92 -16.67 -1.97
CA SER A 289 12.70 -15.87 -2.16
C SER A 289 13.04 -14.38 -2.07
N VAL A 290 12.69 -13.62 -3.11
CA VAL A 290 12.99 -12.17 -3.20
C VAL A 290 11.70 -11.40 -3.47
N ALA A 291 11.33 -10.52 -2.54
CA ALA A 291 10.31 -9.50 -2.73
C ALA A 291 11.00 -8.17 -3.12
N LEU A 292 10.74 -7.67 -4.30
CA LEU A 292 11.30 -6.43 -4.80
C LEU A 292 10.35 -5.26 -4.57
N VAL A 293 10.83 -4.26 -3.85
CA VAL A 293 10.20 -2.94 -3.71
C VAL A 293 10.96 -1.97 -4.62
N ASP A 294 10.33 -1.59 -5.72
CA ASP A 294 10.95 -0.84 -6.82
C ASP A 294 10.43 0.60 -6.86
N LEU A 295 10.97 1.42 -5.95
CA LEU A 295 10.50 2.78 -5.74
C LEU A 295 10.97 3.73 -6.85
N SER A 296 10.16 4.74 -7.11
CA SER A 296 10.45 5.85 -8.01
C SER A 296 10.10 7.17 -7.31
N ARG A 297 11.05 8.09 -7.24
CA ARG A 297 10.84 9.38 -6.55
C ARG A 297 9.92 10.33 -7.34
N HIS A 298 9.95 10.22 -8.67
CA HIS A 298 9.21 11.09 -9.58
C HIS A 298 8.18 10.33 -10.44
N PHE A 299 7.86 9.09 -10.06
CA PHE A 299 6.95 8.20 -10.80
C PHE A 299 7.37 7.98 -12.26
N ARG A 300 8.67 7.74 -12.50
CA ARG A 300 9.24 7.49 -13.82
C ARG A 300 9.85 6.10 -13.92
N ALA A 301 9.62 5.44 -15.05
CA ALA A 301 10.19 4.12 -15.34
C ALA A 301 11.73 4.13 -15.39
N GLU A 302 12.33 5.28 -15.75
CA GLU A 302 13.80 5.42 -15.74
C GLU A 302 14.42 5.35 -14.34
N GLU A 303 13.61 5.49 -13.30
CA GLU A 303 14.05 5.40 -11.90
C GLU A 303 13.92 3.99 -11.32
N THR A 304 13.21 3.08 -12.00
CA THR A 304 12.94 1.72 -11.50
C THR A 304 14.01 0.72 -11.92
N LEU A 305 14.02 -0.42 -11.24
CA LEU A 305 14.97 -1.50 -11.50
C LEU A 305 14.45 -2.51 -12.54
N LEU A 306 13.13 -2.65 -12.70
CA LEU A 306 12.53 -3.65 -13.57
C LEU A 306 13.02 -3.58 -15.03
N PRO A 307 13.18 -2.40 -15.67
CA PRO A 307 13.78 -2.30 -17.01
C PRO A 307 15.21 -2.86 -17.08
N ILE A 308 16.00 -2.64 -16.00
CA ILE A 308 17.40 -3.11 -15.94
C ILE A 308 17.43 -4.63 -15.74
N LEU A 309 16.59 -5.18 -14.87
CA LEU A 309 16.43 -6.64 -14.73
C LEU A 309 16.10 -7.27 -16.09
N THR A 310 15.18 -6.65 -16.82
CA THR A 310 14.76 -7.12 -18.15
C THR A 310 15.91 -7.07 -19.16
N GLU A 311 16.68 -5.97 -19.21
CA GLU A 311 17.84 -5.82 -20.10
C GLU A 311 18.95 -6.81 -19.76
N LYS A 312 19.19 -7.07 -18.48
CA LYS A 312 20.19 -8.02 -17.99
C LYS A 312 19.74 -9.47 -18.06
N ASN A 313 18.55 -9.75 -18.56
CA ASN A 313 17.94 -11.08 -18.64
C ASN A 313 17.79 -11.78 -17.27
N VAL A 314 17.64 -11.03 -16.19
CA VAL A 314 17.30 -11.57 -14.88
C VAL A 314 15.87 -12.13 -14.93
N PRO A 315 15.61 -13.37 -14.45
CA PRO A 315 14.28 -14.00 -14.57
C PRO A 315 13.27 -13.31 -13.68
N VAL A 316 12.57 -12.29 -14.20
CA VAL A 316 11.65 -11.43 -13.42
C VAL A 316 10.47 -12.19 -12.84
N ASN A 317 10.01 -13.28 -13.49
CA ASN A 317 8.96 -14.15 -12.97
C ASN A 317 9.42 -15.08 -11.84
N ALA A 318 10.72 -15.12 -11.53
CA ALA A 318 11.27 -15.82 -10.37
C ALA A 318 11.18 -14.98 -9.09
N LEU A 319 10.90 -13.68 -9.19
CA LEU A 319 10.61 -12.86 -8.01
C LEU A 319 9.42 -13.44 -7.26
N THR A 320 9.48 -13.41 -5.94
CA THR A 320 8.35 -13.85 -5.08
C THR A 320 7.27 -12.76 -5.02
N ALA A 321 7.68 -11.49 -5.08
CA ALA A 321 6.78 -10.35 -5.10
C ALA A 321 7.43 -9.15 -5.80
N TYR A 322 6.58 -8.24 -6.30
CA TYR A 322 6.96 -6.96 -6.88
C TYR A 322 5.96 -5.88 -6.47
N ALA A 323 6.45 -4.73 -6.05
CA ALA A 323 5.63 -3.54 -5.90
C ALA A 323 6.46 -2.27 -6.07
N GLY A 324 5.88 -1.25 -6.72
CA GLY A 324 6.53 0.04 -6.97
C GLY A 324 5.55 1.19 -7.10
N TRP A 325 4.35 1.07 -6.53
CA TRP A 325 3.27 2.01 -6.71
C TRP A 325 3.11 3.01 -5.56
N ASN A 326 2.53 4.17 -5.88
CA ASN A 326 2.12 5.22 -4.96
C ASN A 326 3.25 5.63 -3.99
N THR A 327 3.10 5.40 -2.69
CA THR A 327 4.09 5.77 -1.66
C THR A 327 5.00 4.58 -1.32
N ALA A 328 6.16 4.86 -0.70
CA ALA A 328 7.06 3.81 -0.23
C ALA A 328 6.36 2.84 0.71
N SER A 329 5.47 3.33 1.57
CA SER A 329 4.68 2.52 2.49
C SER A 329 3.76 1.54 1.77
N ASN A 330 3.01 2.01 0.76
CA ASN A 330 2.11 1.17 -0.02
C ASN A 330 2.89 0.08 -0.77
N ALA A 331 4.02 0.43 -1.39
CA ALA A 331 4.85 -0.53 -2.11
C ALA A 331 5.49 -1.57 -1.17
N ILE A 332 6.07 -1.14 -0.04
CA ILE A 332 6.67 -2.04 0.96
C ILE A 332 5.62 -3.01 1.52
N GLY A 333 4.46 -2.47 1.92
CA GLY A 333 3.38 -3.27 2.48
C GLY A 333 2.82 -4.28 1.48
N THR A 334 2.63 -3.88 0.22
CA THR A 334 2.12 -4.74 -0.86
C THR A 334 3.10 -5.88 -1.19
N ALA A 335 4.40 -5.57 -1.40
CA ALA A 335 5.39 -6.60 -1.71
C ALA A 335 5.54 -7.62 -0.57
N LEU A 336 5.57 -7.14 0.67
CA LEU A 336 5.61 -8.03 1.84
C LEU A 336 4.35 -8.89 1.95
N ALA A 337 3.17 -8.29 1.74
CA ALA A 337 1.91 -9.03 1.84
C ALA A 337 1.81 -10.13 0.78
N GLU A 338 2.15 -9.84 -0.47
CA GLU A 338 2.21 -10.81 -1.55
C GLU A 338 3.14 -11.98 -1.20
N ALA A 339 4.39 -11.66 -0.85
CA ALA A 339 5.39 -12.68 -0.55
C ALA A 339 5.02 -13.55 0.65
N LEU A 340 4.47 -12.97 1.71
CA LEU A 340 4.08 -13.70 2.91
C LEU A 340 2.81 -14.53 2.69
N LEU A 341 1.83 -14.05 1.92
CA LEU A 341 0.67 -14.85 1.52
C LEU A 341 1.10 -16.08 0.74
N TYR A 342 2.01 -15.89 -0.23
CA TYR A 342 2.55 -17.00 -0.99
C TYR A 342 3.31 -17.98 -0.10
N HIS A 343 4.18 -17.49 0.79
CA HIS A 343 4.88 -18.33 1.78
C HIS A 343 3.90 -19.15 2.62
N CYS A 344 2.85 -18.51 3.16
CA CYS A 344 1.81 -19.20 3.94
C CYS A 344 1.05 -20.22 3.10
N ALA A 345 0.69 -19.90 1.87
CA ALA A 345 -0.01 -20.81 0.96
C ALA A 345 0.83 -22.06 0.67
N MET A 346 2.12 -21.89 0.42
CA MET A 346 3.05 -23.00 0.18
C MET A 346 3.27 -23.88 1.42
N ARG A 347 3.31 -23.27 2.62
CA ARG A 347 3.40 -24.00 3.90
C ARG A 347 2.13 -24.81 4.19
N ASN A 348 0.98 -24.31 3.75
CA ASN A 348 -0.32 -24.96 3.93
C ASN A 348 -0.61 -26.03 2.88
N ALA A 349 0.04 -25.99 1.72
CA ALA A 349 -0.24 -26.89 0.60
C ALA A 349 0.21 -28.32 0.89
N ALA A 350 -0.75 -29.23 1.08
CA ALA A 350 -0.50 -30.64 1.32
C ALA A 350 -0.22 -31.42 0.02
N THR A 351 -0.79 -31.00 -1.11
CA THR A 351 -0.70 -31.67 -2.41
C THR A 351 0.09 -30.88 -3.44
N ALA A 352 0.54 -31.54 -4.50
CA ALA A 352 1.18 -30.87 -5.63
C ALA A 352 0.23 -29.87 -6.32
N GLU A 353 -1.05 -30.26 -6.45
CA GLU A 353 -2.08 -29.40 -7.06
C GLU A 353 -2.31 -28.09 -6.26
N GLU A 354 -2.30 -28.19 -4.92
CA GLU A 354 -2.41 -27.00 -4.06
C GLU A 354 -1.19 -26.09 -4.21
N ARG A 355 0.03 -26.65 -4.28
CA ARG A 355 1.25 -25.88 -4.56
C ARG A 355 1.19 -25.18 -5.92
N GLU A 356 0.68 -25.86 -6.94
CA GLU A 356 0.50 -25.28 -8.27
C GLU A 356 -0.50 -24.13 -8.27
N ARG A 357 -1.63 -24.29 -7.59
CA ARG A 357 -2.62 -23.22 -7.46
C ARG A 357 -2.04 -22.01 -6.73
N ALA A 358 -1.27 -22.25 -5.66
CA ALA A 358 -0.60 -21.17 -4.93
C ALA A 358 0.43 -20.45 -5.82
N ALA A 359 1.24 -21.19 -6.59
CA ALA A 359 2.21 -20.60 -7.51
C ALA A 359 1.52 -19.81 -8.64
N ALA A 360 0.43 -20.36 -9.22
CA ALA A 360 -0.32 -19.66 -10.25
C ALA A 360 -0.97 -18.37 -9.73
N ALA A 361 -1.54 -18.39 -8.53
CA ALA A 361 -2.12 -17.21 -7.91
C ALA A 361 -1.05 -16.14 -7.61
N ASN A 362 0.12 -16.55 -7.11
CA ASN A 362 1.24 -15.63 -6.89
C ASN A 362 1.74 -15.02 -8.20
N LEU A 363 1.91 -15.82 -9.25
CA LEU A 363 2.33 -15.31 -10.56
C LEU A 363 1.31 -14.35 -11.17
N ALA A 364 0.02 -14.59 -10.96
CA ALA A 364 -1.03 -13.67 -11.40
C ALA A 364 -0.94 -12.33 -10.66
N PHE A 365 -0.67 -12.35 -9.35
CA PHE A 365 -0.48 -11.13 -8.56
C PHE A 365 0.82 -10.42 -8.99
N LEU A 366 1.94 -11.11 -9.03
CA LEU A 366 3.25 -10.58 -9.45
C LEU A 366 3.20 -9.89 -10.83
N THR A 367 2.67 -10.58 -11.84
CA THR A 367 2.58 -10.02 -13.19
C THR A 367 1.55 -8.89 -13.28
N GLY A 368 0.51 -8.94 -12.46
CA GLY A 368 -0.43 -7.85 -12.26
C GLY A 368 0.24 -6.61 -11.67
N ARG A 369 1.05 -6.76 -10.62
CA ARG A 369 1.79 -5.63 -10.04
C ARG A 369 2.80 -5.03 -11.01
N MET A 370 3.53 -5.85 -11.79
CA MET A 370 4.41 -5.33 -12.85
C MET A 370 3.62 -4.52 -13.89
N ALA A 371 2.45 -5.01 -14.31
CA ALA A 371 1.62 -4.31 -15.28
C ALA A 371 1.06 -2.98 -14.74
N GLU A 372 0.63 -2.96 -13.48
CA GLU A 372 0.05 -1.75 -12.86
C GLU A 372 1.14 -0.78 -12.41
N ASP A 373 2.11 -1.24 -11.62
CA ASP A 373 3.07 -0.37 -10.95
C ASP A 373 4.13 0.20 -11.89
N GLU A 374 4.57 -0.60 -12.86
CA GLU A 374 5.59 -0.17 -13.81
C GLU A 374 4.98 0.34 -15.11
N PHE A 375 4.15 -0.47 -15.77
CA PHE A 375 3.72 -0.10 -17.12
C PHE A 375 2.57 0.89 -17.13
N TYR A 376 1.64 0.80 -16.15
CA TYR A 376 0.55 1.77 -16.07
C TYR A 376 0.97 3.06 -15.40
N LEU A 377 1.34 3.00 -14.12
CA LEU A 377 1.53 4.19 -13.28
C LEU A 377 2.75 5.04 -13.67
N LYS A 378 3.76 4.45 -14.30
CA LYS A 378 4.98 5.18 -14.67
C LYS A 378 5.03 5.61 -16.13
N GLU A 379 4.10 5.12 -16.97
CA GLU A 379 4.15 5.43 -18.39
C GLU A 379 2.77 5.57 -19.05
N THR A 380 1.88 4.55 -18.94
CA THR A 380 0.60 4.56 -19.67
C THR A 380 -0.33 5.67 -19.18
N ILE A 381 -0.38 5.93 -17.89
CA ILE A 381 -1.20 7.00 -17.29
C ILE A 381 -0.86 8.37 -17.90
N ASP A 382 0.41 8.68 -18.09
CA ASP A 382 0.84 9.94 -18.69
C ASP A 382 0.39 10.06 -20.13
N ARG A 383 0.42 8.97 -20.90
CA ARG A 383 -0.11 8.95 -22.28
C ARG A 383 -1.61 9.20 -22.33
N VAL A 384 -2.36 8.59 -21.42
CA VAL A 384 -3.81 8.81 -21.31
C VAL A 384 -4.09 10.28 -20.94
N ASN A 385 -3.42 10.80 -19.92
CA ASN A 385 -3.58 12.16 -19.46
C ASN A 385 -3.15 13.19 -20.53
N ASP A 386 -2.08 12.92 -21.28
CA ASP A 386 -1.65 13.76 -22.40
C ASP A 386 -2.65 13.76 -23.55
N ALA A 387 -3.25 12.62 -23.87
CA ALA A 387 -4.28 12.52 -24.88
C ALA A 387 -5.54 13.32 -24.47
N LEU A 388 -5.94 13.24 -23.20
CA LEU A 388 -7.05 14.03 -22.64
C LEU A 388 -6.76 15.53 -22.74
N ARG A 389 -5.58 15.99 -22.37
CA ARG A 389 -5.16 17.40 -22.50
C ARG A 389 -5.20 17.89 -23.95
N ARG A 390 -4.67 17.09 -24.90
CA ARG A 390 -4.73 17.42 -26.33
C ARG A 390 -6.14 17.45 -26.89
N ALA A 391 -7.07 16.69 -26.31
CA ALA A 391 -8.48 16.72 -26.64
C ALA A 391 -9.23 17.91 -26.00
N GLY A 392 -8.52 18.76 -25.21
CA GLY A 392 -9.07 20.00 -24.64
C GLY A 392 -9.68 19.85 -23.24
N TYR A 393 -9.45 18.71 -22.56
CA TYR A 393 -9.88 18.54 -21.17
C TYR A 393 -8.91 19.24 -20.22
N THR A 394 -9.42 20.13 -19.37
CA THR A 394 -8.59 20.95 -18.45
C THR A 394 -8.10 20.14 -17.25
N ASN A 395 -8.91 19.21 -16.77
CA ASN A 395 -8.50 18.25 -15.76
C ASN A 395 -8.33 16.87 -16.41
N SER A 396 -7.10 16.51 -16.70
CA SER A 396 -6.78 15.26 -17.40
C SER A 396 -6.74 14.03 -16.48
N ALA A 397 -6.79 14.23 -15.16
CA ALA A 397 -6.87 13.13 -14.21
C ALA A 397 -8.31 12.65 -13.99
N ASP A 398 -9.30 13.47 -14.31
CA ASP A 398 -10.72 13.15 -14.16
C ASP A 398 -11.33 12.75 -15.52
N LEU A 399 -12.14 11.71 -15.49
CA LEU A 399 -12.85 11.20 -16.65
C LEU A 399 -14.32 11.57 -16.58
N ASP A 400 -14.94 11.78 -17.76
CA ASP A 400 -16.38 11.92 -17.91
C ASP A 400 -16.94 10.64 -18.53
N LEU A 401 -17.81 9.96 -17.77
CA LEU A 401 -18.37 8.66 -18.17
C LEU A 401 -19.09 8.67 -19.52
N THR A 402 -19.58 9.86 -19.96
CA THR A 402 -20.33 9.99 -21.21
C THR A 402 -19.48 10.49 -22.37
N ARG A 403 -18.36 11.17 -22.12
CA ARG A 403 -17.57 11.87 -23.13
C ARG A 403 -16.24 11.20 -23.46
N ASN A 404 -15.48 10.82 -22.44
CA ASN A 404 -14.11 10.39 -22.66
C ASN A 404 -13.75 9.06 -22.00
N TRP A 405 -14.54 8.56 -21.07
CA TRP A 405 -14.22 7.34 -20.32
C TRP A 405 -13.96 6.14 -21.23
N HIS A 406 -14.80 5.92 -22.24
CA HIS A 406 -14.67 4.77 -23.15
C HIS A 406 -13.36 4.82 -23.93
N TRP A 407 -13.11 5.91 -24.66
CA TRP A 407 -11.90 6.00 -25.49
C TRP A 407 -10.61 6.11 -24.64
N ALA A 408 -10.68 6.68 -23.43
CA ALA A 408 -9.54 6.71 -22.52
C ALA A 408 -9.19 5.28 -22.06
N ASN A 409 -10.18 4.44 -21.76
CA ASN A 409 -9.96 3.03 -21.43
C ASN A 409 -9.46 2.21 -22.63
N ASP A 410 -9.95 2.49 -23.83
CA ASP A 410 -9.43 1.85 -25.07
C ASP A 410 -7.94 2.21 -25.27
N LEU A 411 -7.57 3.47 -25.07
CA LEU A 411 -6.18 3.92 -25.15
C LEU A 411 -5.32 3.27 -24.08
N LEU A 412 -5.81 3.26 -22.82
CA LEU A 412 -5.18 2.59 -21.69
C LEU A 412 -4.88 1.13 -22.03
N MET A 413 -5.90 0.38 -22.42
CA MET A 413 -5.78 -1.06 -22.66
C MET A 413 -4.85 -1.37 -23.83
N ASN A 414 -4.91 -0.57 -24.90
CA ASN A 414 -4.04 -0.71 -26.07
C ASN A 414 -2.56 -0.46 -25.71
N ASP A 415 -2.25 0.61 -24.96
CA ASP A 415 -0.89 0.93 -24.57
C ASP A 415 -0.34 -0.09 -23.55
N LEU A 416 -1.12 -0.41 -22.53
CA LEU A 416 -0.74 -1.39 -21.51
C LEU A 416 -0.47 -2.77 -22.12
N SER A 417 -1.36 -3.23 -23.01
CA SER A 417 -1.15 -4.51 -23.73
C SER A 417 0.10 -4.50 -24.60
N ARG A 418 0.41 -3.39 -25.24
CA ARG A 418 1.65 -3.25 -26.05
C ARG A 418 2.89 -3.37 -25.17
N ARG A 419 2.91 -2.73 -23.99
CA ARG A 419 4.02 -2.80 -23.03
C ARG A 419 4.16 -4.19 -22.45
N MET A 420 3.07 -4.83 -22.08
CA MET A 420 3.08 -6.22 -21.61
C MET A 420 3.68 -7.14 -22.66
N ARG A 421 3.24 -7.07 -23.92
CA ARG A 421 3.83 -7.86 -25.02
C ARG A 421 5.30 -7.58 -25.24
N SER A 422 5.74 -6.33 -25.08
CA SER A 422 7.18 -5.99 -25.14
C SER A 422 7.98 -6.69 -24.05
N CYS A 423 7.48 -6.67 -22.81
CA CYS A 423 8.09 -7.38 -21.69
C CYS A 423 8.11 -8.90 -21.93
N GLU A 424 6.98 -9.48 -22.36
CA GLU A 424 6.86 -10.91 -22.68
C GLU A 424 7.81 -11.39 -23.79
N SER A 425 8.26 -10.50 -24.67
CA SER A 425 9.19 -10.83 -25.73
C SER A 425 10.64 -11.00 -25.24
N THR A 426 10.94 -10.55 -24.01
CA THR A 426 12.29 -10.57 -23.45
C THR A 426 12.70 -11.95 -22.93
N ALA A 427 14.01 -12.20 -22.87
CA ALA A 427 14.54 -13.42 -22.27
C ALA A 427 14.26 -13.46 -20.74
N ALA A 428 14.30 -12.31 -20.08
CA ALA A 428 13.99 -12.19 -18.66
C ALA A 428 12.59 -12.70 -18.29
N PHE A 429 11.59 -12.33 -19.08
CA PHE A 429 10.21 -12.80 -18.84
C PHE A 429 10.01 -14.27 -19.18
N ARG A 430 10.68 -14.75 -20.24
CA ARG A 430 10.54 -16.12 -20.75
C ARG A 430 11.45 -17.14 -20.06
N ALA A 431 12.37 -16.68 -19.22
CA ALA A 431 13.28 -17.58 -18.51
C ALA A 431 12.49 -18.58 -17.66
N PRO A 432 12.79 -19.88 -17.75
CA PRO A 432 12.29 -20.83 -16.79
C PRO A 432 12.94 -20.55 -15.42
N PHE A 433 12.20 -20.80 -14.36
CA PHE A 433 12.69 -20.60 -12.99
C PHE A 433 12.23 -21.74 -12.07
N GLU A 434 13.02 -21.96 -11.03
CA GLU A 434 12.69 -22.95 -10.01
C GLU A 434 11.95 -22.30 -8.86
N GLN A 435 10.82 -22.88 -8.48
CA GLN A 435 10.05 -22.40 -7.35
C GLN A 435 9.46 -23.58 -6.58
N ASN A 436 9.91 -23.78 -5.34
CA ASN A 436 9.43 -24.86 -4.45
C ASN A 436 9.44 -26.26 -5.10
N GLY A 437 10.50 -26.58 -5.81
CA GLY A 437 10.68 -27.86 -6.50
C GLY A 437 9.89 -28.03 -7.78
N MET A 438 9.37 -26.93 -8.34
CA MET A 438 8.71 -26.89 -9.64
C MET A 438 9.50 -26.03 -10.61
N THR A 439 9.75 -26.53 -11.83
CA THR A 439 10.30 -25.71 -12.92
C THR A 439 9.13 -25.12 -13.68
N LEU A 440 8.97 -23.81 -13.59
CA LEU A 440 7.87 -23.05 -14.18
C LEU A 440 8.41 -22.08 -15.25
N ARG A 441 7.55 -21.73 -16.19
CA ARG A 441 7.74 -20.67 -17.19
C ARG A 441 6.42 -19.96 -17.45
N VAL A 442 6.44 -18.64 -17.51
CA VAL A 442 5.30 -17.86 -17.98
C VAL A 442 5.46 -17.65 -19.48
N ALA A 443 4.53 -18.22 -20.27
CA ALA A 443 4.55 -18.11 -21.73
C ALA A 443 3.93 -16.78 -22.20
N HIS A 444 2.85 -16.36 -21.54
CA HIS A 444 2.05 -15.19 -21.87
C HIS A 444 1.26 -14.74 -20.65
N ASN A 445 0.86 -13.47 -20.59
CA ASN A 445 -0.02 -12.96 -19.57
C ASN A 445 -1.23 -12.25 -20.19
N ASN A 446 -2.41 -12.81 -19.99
CA ASN A 446 -3.65 -12.17 -20.41
C ASN A 446 -4.02 -11.09 -19.39
N ILE A 447 -4.05 -9.85 -19.84
CA ILE A 447 -4.44 -8.71 -19.00
C ILE A 447 -5.74 -8.10 -19.50
N ASN A 448 -6.56 -7.63 -18.57
CA ASN A 448 -7.72 -6.79 -18.82
C ASN A 448 -7.73 -5.66 -17.79
N ALA A 449 -7.79 -4.41 -18.25
CA ALA A 449 -7.70 -3.26 -17.37
C ALA A 449 -8.63 -2.12 -17.80
N TYR A 450 -9.18 -1.41 -16.83
CA TYR A 450 -9.97 -0.21 -17.04
C TYR A 450 -10.03 0.66 -15.78
N CYS A 451 -10.33 1.95 -15.92
CA CYS A 451 -10.61 2.83 -14.80
C CYS A 451 -11.99 2.50 -14.22
N PRO A 452 -12.10 2.01 -12.98
CA PRO A 452 -13.37 1.54 -12.39
C PRO A 452 -14.32 2.68 -12.01
N TRP A 453 -13.82 3.91 -11.96
CA TRP A 453 -14.53 5.16 -11.71
C TRP A 453 -13.94 6.29 -12.58
N PRO A 454 -14.55 7.47 -12.64
CA PRO A 454 -14.12 8.55 -13.55
C PRO A 454 -12.82 9.24 -13.12
N ARG A 455 -11.75 8.48 -12.97
CA ARG A 455 -10.41 8.95 -12.60
C ARG A 455 -9.36 8.04 -13.24
N THR A 456 -8.24 8.64 -13.70
CA THR A 456 -7.18 7.88 -14.36
C THR A 456 -6.15 7.27 -13.39
N PHE A 457 -6.12 7.69 -12.12
CA PHE A 457 -5.06 7.28 -11.20
C PHE A 457 -5.15 5.79 -10.83
N GLU A 458 -6.34 5.27 -10.64
CA GLU A 458 -6.55 3.87 -10.29
C GLU A 458 -7.13 3.09 -11.45
N ILE A 459 -6.66 1.85 -11.61
CA ILE A 459 -7.22 0.90 -12.56
C ILE A 459 -7.69 -0.37 -11.85
N ARG A 460 -8.74 -0.98 -12.38
CA ARG A 460 -8.99 -2.39 -12.15
C ARG A 460 -8.19 -3.17 -13.17
N LEU A 461 -7.34 -4.07 -12.69
CA LEU A 461 -6.53 -4.93 -13.54
C LEU A 461 -6.79 -6.40 -13.18
N GLU A 462 -7.03 -7.21 -14.20
CA GLU A 462 -7.02 -8.66 -14.13
C GLU A 462 -5.80 -9.19 -14.88
N SER A 463 -5.04 -10.06 -14.24
CA SER A 463 -3.84 -10.67 -14.77
C SER A 463 -3.96 -12.19 -14.68
N VAL A 464 -3.88 -12.87 -15.83
CA VAL A 464 -4.01 -14.32 -15.91
C VAL A 464 -2.83 -14.88 -16.72
N PRO A 465 -1.73 -15.25 -16.05
CA PRO A 465 -0.55 -15.81 -16.71
C PRO A 465 -0.84 -17.22 -17.24
N VAL A 466 -0.35 -17.49 -18.44
CA VAL A 466 -0.30 -18.84 -19.01
C VAL A 466 1.01 -19.48 -18.60
N ILE A 467 0.93 -20.48 -17.72
CA ILE A 467 2.07 -21.12 -17.10
C ILE A 467 2.34 -22.46 -17.78
N GLU A 468 3.58 -22.65 -18.22
CA GLU A 468 4.11 -23.90 -18.74
C GLU A 468 4.94 -24.60 -17.66
N ARG A 469 4.74 -25.89 -17.50
CA ARG A 469 5.61 -26.75 -16.70
C ARG A 469 6.67 -27.35 -17.60
N LYS A 470 7.89 -27.30 -17.19
CA LYS A 470 8.92 -28.19 -17.75
C LYS A 470 8.79 -29.53 -17.04
N ALA A 471 8.65 -30.60 -17.82
CA ALA A 471 8.78 -31.95 -17.27
C ALA A 471 10.16 -32.08 -16.61
N PRO A 472 10.26 -32.75 -15.47
CA PRO A 472 11.53 -32.96 -14.78
C PRO A 472 12.55 -33.67 -15.67
#